data_7977d324b03aea49aa353f4f8b5735ef
#
_entry.id   7977d324b03aea49aa353f4f8b5735ef
#
_cell.length_a   1.000
_cell.length_b   1.000
_cell.length_c   1.000
_cell.angle_alpha   90.00
_cell.angle_beta   90.00
_cell.angle_gamma   90.00
#
_symmetry.space_group_name_H-M   'P 1'
#
loop_
_entity.id
_entity.type
_entity.pdbx_description
1 polymer ?
#
loop_
_entity_poly.entity_id
_entity_poly.type
_entity_poly.pdbx_seq_one_letter_code
_entity_poly.pdbx_strand_id
1 'polypeptide(L)'
;MAISADDTDSRAEQAVALLSHKLEAKWSTWIRMNDNGRTRYILLHMTNHDEGRDLMKDCLWAICPTGQFLAHKSADSQPYLIEPEPNLTPVREWILARLKKKPECWLQLLEDIRPDIWLPKHVSEVVRSLRKEKIIQGVDYETSFNPKNNPLLKLKQ
;
A
#
# COMPACT_ATOMS: atom_id res chain seq x y z
N MET A 1 28.35 -8.66 1.28
CA MET A 1 27.69 -8.22 2.53
C MET A 1 26.88 -9.39 3.04
N ALA A 2 27.09 -9.84 4.28
CA ALA A 2 26.35 -10.98 4.83
C ALA A 2 25.07 -10.48 5.54
N ILE A 3 23.97 -11.25 5.42
CA ILE A 3 22.72 -10.96 6.14
C ILE A 3 22.91 -11.43 7.58
N SER A 4 22.78 -10.50 8.53
CA SER A 4 23.08 -10.74 9.95
C SER A 4 21.87 -10.47 10.88
N ALA A 5 20.66 -10.53 10.38
CA ALA A 5 19.46 -10.24 11.18
C ALA A 5 19.02 -11.47 12.01
N ASP A 6 18.50 -11.23 13.21
CA ASP A 6 18.13 -12.27 14.16
C ASP A 6 16.73 -12.89 13.88
N ASP A 7 15.85 -12.16 13.17
CA ASP A 7 14.51 -12.62 12.82
C ASP A 7 14.28 -12.75 11.31
N THR A 8 13.22 -13.48 10.93
CA THR A 8 12.91 -13.79 9.54
C THR A 8 12.57 -12.54 8.72
N ASP A 9 11.89 -11.56 9.31
CA ASP A 9 11.45 -10.36 8.59
C ASP A 9 12.64 -9.42 8.35
N SER A 10 13.46 -9.17 9.34
CA SER A 10 14.68 -8.39 9.18
C SER A 10 15.64 -9.01 8.17
N ARG A 11 15.71 -10.34 8.11
CA ARG A 11 16.50 -11.06 7.08
C ARG A 11 15.91 -10.88 5.68
N ALA A 12 14.59 -10.91 5.56
CA ALA A 12 13.91 -10.67 4.30
C ALA A 12 14.16 -9.24 3.81
N GLU A 13 14.00 -8.24 4.67
CA GLU A 13 14.27 -6.84 4.36
C GLU A 13 15.71 -6.60 3.89
N GLN A 14 16.70 -7.16 4.60
CA GLN A 14 18.10 -7.08 4.18
C GLN A 14 18.36 -7.76 2.83
N ALA A 15 17.75 -8.92 2.60
CA ALA A 15 17.87 -9.62 1.31
C ALA A 15 17.24 -8.81 0.17
N VAL A 16 16.06 -8.22 0.40
CA VAL A 16 15.39 -7.34 -0.57
C VAL A 16 16.26 -6.13 -0.88
N ALA A 17 16.77 -5.43 0.13
CA ALA A 17 17.62 -4.26 -0.06
C ALA A 17 18.91 -4.60 -0.85
N LEU A 18 19.57 -5.71 -0.51
CA LEU A 18 20.76 -6.16 -1.21
C LEU A 18 20.49 -6.51 -2.68
N LEU A 19 19.42 -7.26 -2.94
CA LEU A 19 19.06 -7.69 -4.29
C LEU A 19 18.56 -6.54 -5.14
N SER A 20 17.74 -5.65 -4.58
CA SER A 20 17.27 -4.44 -5.26
C SER A 20 18.43 -3.57 -5.72
N HIS A 21 19.43 -3.38 -4.87
CA HIS A 21 20.64 -2.64 -5.22
C HIS A 21 21.43 -3.34 -6.34
N LYS A 22 21.62 -4.65 -6.24
CA LYS A 22 22.40 -5.42 -7.24
C LYS A 22 21.70 -5.50 -8.60
N LEU A 23 20.38 -5.54 -8.61
CA LEU A 23 19.58 -5.68 -9.83
C LEU A 23 19.08 -4.32 -10.35
N GLU A 24 19.46 -3.23 -9.69
CA GLU A 24 19.01 -1.87 -9.99
C GLU A 24 17.48 -1.77 -10.11
N ALA A 25 16.78 -2.50 -9.23
CA ALA A 25 15.33 -2.56 -9.26
C ALA A 25 14.73 -1.27 -8.67
N LYS A 26 13.86 -0.61 -9.45
CA LYS A 26 13.12 0.59 -9.00
C LYS A 26 12.14 0.26 -7.88
N TRP A 27 11.45 -0.89 -7.99
CA TRP A 27 10.47 -1.36 -7.03
C TRP A 27 10.81 -2.75 -6.54
N SER A 28 10.69 -2.94 -5.24
CA SER A 28 10.85 -4.24 -4.60
C SER A 28 9.80 -4.44 -3.53
N THR A 29 9.39 -5.67 -3.34
CA THR A 29 8.51 -6.08 -2.24
C THR A 29 8.73 -7.54 -1.92
N TRP A 30 8.27 -7.96 -0.75
CA TRP A 30 8.32 -9.36 -0.36
C TRP A 30 7.02 -9.78 0.32
N ILE A 31 6.75 -11.06 0.30
CA ILE A 31 5.59 -11.68 0.92
C ILE A 31 6.01 -12.96 1.61
N ARG A 32 5.51 -13.17 2.81
CA ARG A 32 5.74 -14.39 3.57
C ARG A 32 4.74 -15.45 3.15
N MET A 33 5.25 -16.61 2.76
CA MET A 33 4.46 -17.77 2.38
C MET A 33 4.45 -18.76 3.54
N ASN A 34 3.30 -18.88 4.20
CA ASN A 34 3.11 -19.72 5.37
C ASN A 34 2.39 -21.03 5.02
N ASP A 35 2.74 -22.07 5.77
CA ASP A 35 2.09 -23.37 5.76
C ASP A 35 2.08 -23.90 7.21
N ASN A 36 0.91 -24.27 7.75
CA ASN A 36 0.73 -24.73 9.12
C ASN A 36 1.38 -23.79 10.18
N GLY A 37 1.16 -22.49 10.04
CA GLY A 37 1.67 -21.48 10.97
C GLY A 37 3.20 -21.23 10.89
N ARG A 38 3.89 -21.86 9.94
CA ARG A 38 5.36 -21.69 9.75
C ARG A 38 5.66 -21.07 8.42
N THR A 39 6.61 -20.15 8.39
CA THR A 39 7.14 -19.60 7.14
C THR A 39 7.91 -20.68 6.39
N ARG A 40 7.45 -21.02 5.19
CA ARG A 40 8.12 -21.97 4.28
C ARG A 40 9.16 -21.30 3.43
N TYR A 41 8.79 -20.16 2.85
CA TYR A 41 9.68 -19.34 2.03
C TYR A 41 9.17 -17.90 1.97
N ILE A 42 10.02 -17.02 1.49
CA ILE A 42 9.70 -15.63 1.22
C ILE A 42 9.77 -15.45 -0.29
N LEU A 43 8.66 -14.94 -0.85
CA LEU A 43 8.59 -14.55 -2.25
C LEU A 43 9.08 -13.10 -2.37
N LEU A 44 10.08 -12.87 -3.23
CA LEU A 44 10.57 -11.54 -3.56
C LEU A 44 10.07 -11.15 -4.95
N HIS A 45 9.52 -9.95 -5.08
CA HIS A 45 9.14 -9.38 -6.35
C HIS A 45 9.94 -8.10 -6.60
N MET A 46 10.52 -7.99 -7.79
CA MET A 46 11.30 -6.82 -8.21
C MET A 46 10.93 -6.42 -9.63
N THR A 47 10.79 -5.14 -9.87
CA THR A 47 10.44 -4.60 -11.18
C THR A 47 10.93 -3.18 -11.36
N ASN A 48 11.17 -2.79 -12.62
CA ASN A 48 11.48 -1.41 -13.01
C ASN A 48 10.27 -0.68 -13.61
N HIS A 49 9.12 -1.36 -13.71
CA HIS A 49 7.88 -0.81 -14.26
C HIS A 49 6.88 -0.46 -13.16
N ASP A 50 6.28 0.73 -13.27
CA ASP A 50 5.27 1.22 -12.32
C ASP A 50 4.02 0.33 -12.34
N GLU A 51 3.60 -0.12 -13.53
CA GLU A 51 2.47 -1.06 -13.69
C GLU A 51 2.74 -2.41 -13.02
N GLY A 52 3.98 -2.90 -13.06
CA GLY A 52 4.39 -4.13 -12.37
C GLY A 52 4.30 -3.97 -10.85
N ARG A 53 4.66 -2.80 -10.33
CA ARG A 53 4.49 -2.47 -8.92
C ARG A 53 3.01 -2.43 -8.52
N ASP A 54 2.20 -1.73 -9.30
CA ASP A 54 0.78 -1.56 -9.02
C ASP A 54 0.03 -2.91 -9.09
N LEU A 55 0.31 -3.73 -10.11
CA LEU A 55 -0.24 -5.08 -10.25
C LEU A 55 0.16 -5.98 -9.05
N MET A 56 1.41 -5.93 -8.63
CA MET A 56 1.85 -6.72 -7.47
C MET A 56 1.12 -6.32 -6.20
N LYS A 57 0.88 -5.03 -5.97
CA LYS A 57 0.07 -4.55 -4.85
C LYS A 57 -1.37 -5.08 -4.92
N ASP A 58 -2.01 -5.05 -6.08
CA ASP A 58 -3.36 -5.59 -6.25
C ASP A 58 -3.41 -7.08 -5.89
N CYS A 59 -2.42 -7.87 -6.35
CA CYS A 59 -2.30 -9.28 -5.99
C CYS A 59 -2.11 -9.47 -4.47
N LEU A 60 -1.26 -8.65 -3.84
CA LEU A 60 -1.01 -8.72 -2.39
C LEU A 60 -2.26 -8.44 -1.58
N TRP A 61 -3.00 -7.39 -1.93
CA TRP A 61 -4.25 -7.04 -1.27
C TRP A 61 -5.38 -8.05 -1.52
N ALA A 62 -5.37 -8.73 -2.66
CA ALA A 62 -6.32 -9.81 -2.94
C ALA A 62 -6.05 -11.06 -2.07
N ILE A 63 -4.77 -11.38 -1.79
CA ILE A 63 -4.36 -12.52 -0.97
C ILE A 63 -4.49 -12.21 0.52
N CYS A 64 -4.15 -10.99 0.92
CA CYS A 64 -4.12 -10.57 2.32
C CYS A 64 -4.81 -9.20 2.51
N PRO A 65 -6.14 -9.18 2.64
CA PRO A 65 -6.92 -7.94 2.80
C PRO A 65 -6.60 -7.14 4.06
N THR A 66 -5.89 -7.74 5.03
CA THR A 66 -5.44 -7.05 6.25
C THR A 66 -4.17 -6.23 6.04
N GLY A 67 -3.48 -6.38 4.90
CA GLY A 67 -2.22 -5.68 4.60
C GLY A 67 -0.99 -6.21 5.33
N GLN A 68 -1.06 -7.40 5.93
CA GLN A 68 0.07 -8.02 6.64
C GLN A 68 1.07 -8.73 5.68
N PHE A 69 0.76 -8.81 4.38
CA PHE A 69 1.55 -9.51 3.36
C PHE A 69 1.93 -10.94 3.74
N LEU A 70 0.97 -11.65 4.30
CA LEU A 70 1.07 -13.02 4.73
C LEU A 70 0.14 -13.87 3.87
N ALA A 71 0.70 -14.76 3.04
CA ALA A 71 -0.08 -15.72 2.27
C ALA A 71 -0.08 -17.07 2.98
N HIS A 72 -1.25 -17.66 3.08
CA HIS A 72 -1.45 -18.99 3.63
C HIS A 72 -1.74 -19.99 2.51
N LYS A 73 -1.31 -21.22 2.70
CA LYS A 73 -1.77 -22.31 1.85
C LYS A 73 -3.28 -22.46 1.98
N SER A 74 -3.96 -22.71 0.88
CA SER A 74 -5.43 -22.74 0.82
C SER A 74 -6.10 -23.70 1.81
N ALA A 75 -5.40 -24.74 2.25
CA ALA A 75 -5.89 -25.66 3.28
C ALA A 75 -5.92 -25.07 4.71
N ASP A 76 -5.09 -24.03 4.95
CA ASP A 76 -5.00 -23.36 6.25
C ASP A 76 -5.86 -22.09 6.30
N SER A 77 -6.43 -21.68 5.18
CA SER A 77 -7.33 -20.54 5.11
C SER A 77 -8.69 -20.95 5.63
N GLN A 78 -8.96 -20.64 6.89
CA GLN A 78 -10.36 -20.64 7.36
C GLN A 78 -11.09 -19.51 6.63
N PRO A 79 -12.24 -19.79 6.00
CA PRO A 79 -13.04 -18.72 5.40
C PRO A 79 -13.40 -17.74 6.52
N TYR A 80 -13.09 -16.48 6.32
CA TYR A 80 -13.52 -15.43 7.24
C TYR A 80 -15.06 -15.40 7.27
N LEU A 81 -15.64 -15.45 8.44
CA LEU A 81 -17.08 -15.22 8.62
C LEU A 81 -17.47 -13.79 8.24
N ILE A 82 -16.52 -12.88 8.33
CA ILE A 82 -16.63 -11.47 7.91
C ILE A 82 -15.36 -11.19 7.11
N GLU A 83 -15.49 -10.68 5.89
CA GLU A 83 -14.33 -10.26 5.09
C GLU A 83 -13.56 -9.18 5.85
N PRO A 84 -12.26 -9.36 6.11
CA PRO A 84 -11.48 -8.36 6.82
C PRO A 84 -11.33 -7.11 5.97
N GLU A 85 -11.71 -5.98 6.52
CA GLU A 85 -11.48 -4.68 5.90
C GLU A 85 -10.07 -4.16 6.24
N PRO A 86 -9.42 -3.46 5.30
CA PRO A 86 -8.13 -2.86 5.55
C PRO A 86 -8.23 -1.73 6.59
N ASN A 87 -7.27 -1.67 7.52
CA ASN A 87 -7.17 -0.52 8.42
C ASN A 87 -6.59 0.69 7.68
N LEU A 88 -7.43 1.59 7.25
CA LEU A 88 -7.04 2.80 6.50
C LEU A 88 -6.60 3.98 7.38
N THR A 89 -6.53 3.82 8.69
CA THR A 89 -6.06 4.87 9.62
C THR A 89 -4.69 5.44 9.23
N PRO A 90 -3.67 4.62 8.87
CA PRO A 90 -2.37 5.17 8.47
C PRO A 90 -2.45 6.04 7.21
N VAL A 91 -3.27 5.66 6.22
CA VAL A 91 -3.48 6.47 5.01
C VAL A 91 -4.15 7.80 5.35
N ARG A 92 -5.14 7.75 6.26
CA ARG A 92 -5.86 8.94 6.73
C ARG A 92 -4.91 9.93 7.41
N GLU A 93 -4.10 9.45 8.34
CA GLU A 93 -3.12 10.27 9.06
C GLU A 93 -2.08 10.87 8.11
N TRP A 94 -1.59 10.08 7.16
CA TRP A 94 -0.64 10.52 6.16
C TRP A 94 -1.23 11.63 5.27
N ILE A 95 -2.47 11.47 4.75
CA ILE A 95 -3.14 12.51 3.95
C ILE A 95 -3.31 13.79 4.76
N LEU A 96 -3.80 13.69 6.00
CA LEU A 96 -4.02 14.85 6.86
C LEU A 96 -2.71 15.59 7.18
N ALA A 97 -1.63 14.86 7.45
CA ALA A 97 -0.31 15.44 7.71
C ALA A 97 0.23 16.23 6.51
N ARG A 98 -0.04 15.75 5.29
CA ARG A 98 0.34 16.45 4.05
C ARG A 98 -0.49 17.71 3.83
N LEU A 99 -1.82 17.57 3.92
CA LEU A 99 -2.75 18.69 3.71
C LEU A 99 -2.62 19.79 4.78
N LYS A 100 -2.07 19.48 5.96
CA LYS A 100 -1.67 20.49 6.95
C LYS A 100 -0.53 21.38 6.48
N LYS A 101 0.38 20.85 5.64
CA LYS A 101 1.52 21.62 5.11
C LYS A 101 1.13 22.50 3.93
N LYS A 102 0.37 21.94 2.99
CA LYS A 102 -0.11 22.63 1.79
C LYS A 102 -1.27 21.89 1.13
N PRO A 103 -2.13 22.57 0.36
CA PRO A 103 -3.06 21.88 -0.52
C PRO A 103 -2.34 21.01 -1.55
N GLU A 104 -2.89 19.83 -1.86
CA GLU A 104 -2.30 18.90 -2.84
C GLU A 104 -3.35 18.33 -3.77
N CYS A 105 -2.94 18.08 -5.03
CA CYS A 105 -3.79 17.41 -6.00
C CYS A 105 -3.89 15.92 -5.69
N TRP A 106 -5.05 15.31 -6.01
CA TRP A 106 -5.28 13.89 -5.80
C TRP A 106 -4.25 12.99 -6.50
N LEU A 107 -3.88 13.29 -7.76
CA LEU A 107 -2.84 12.54 -8.47
C LEU A 107 -1.48 12.59 -7.75
N GLN A 108 -1.11 13.74 -7.20
CA GLN A 108 0.13 13.86 -6.44
C GLN A 108 0.13 12.95 -5.21
N LEU A 109 -1.00 12.86 -4.51
CA LEU A 109 -1.12 11.91 -3.39
C LEU A 109 -0.94 10.46 -3.86
N LEU A 110 -1.45 10.09 -5.04
CA LEU A 110 -1.28 8.75 -5.59
C LEU A 110 0.17 8.44 -5.95
N GLU A 111 0.87 9.39 -6.57
CA GLU A 111 2.29 9.24 -6.92
C GLU A 111 3.15 9.10 -5.68
N ASP A 112 2.92 9.95 -4.69
CA ASP A 112 3.73 9.99 -3.48
C ASP A 112 3.51 8.78 -2.55
N ILE A 113 2.33 8.14 -2.61
CA ILE A 113 2.05 6.91 -1.85
C ILE A 113 2.45 5.63 -2.61
N ARG A 114 2.81 5.74 -3.90
CA ARG A 114 3.17 4.57 -4.72
C ARG A 114 4.31 3.72 -4.14
N PRO A 115 5.35 4.28 -3.51
CA PRO A 115 6.37 3.47 -2.84
C PRO A 115 5.84 2.60 -1.72
N ASP A 116 4.75 3.00 -1.08
CA ASP A 116 4.11 2.29 0.02
C ASP A 116 3.20 1.16 -0.49
N ILE A 117 2.61 0.42 0.44
CA ILE A 117 1.75 -0.74 0.16
C ILE A 117 0.35 -0.37 -0.37
N TRP A 118 -0.06 0.88 -0.19
CA TRP A 118 -1.42 1.32 -0.43
C TRP A 118 -1.78 1.41 -1.92
N LEU A 119 -3.05 1.12 -2.22
CA LEU A 119 -3.63 1.22 -3.56
C LEU A 119 -4.34 2.57 -3.77
N PRO A 120 -4.49 3.02 -5.02
CA PRO A 120 -5.28 4.21 -5.35
C PRO A 120 -6.72 4.19 -4.79
N LYS A 121 -7.34 3.00 -4.72
CA LYS A 121 -8.67 2.84 -4.13
C LYS A 121 -8.72 3.22 -2.65
N HIS A 122 -7.68 2.86 -1.88
CA HIS A 122 -7.58 3.18 -0.45
C HIS A 122 -7.47 4.70 -0.22
N VAL A 123 -6.63 5.37 -1.02
CA VAL A 123 -6.52 6.84 -0.98
C VAL A 123 -7.85 7.50 -1.32
N SER A 124 -8.51 7.04 -2.38
CA SER A 124 -9.79 7.57 -2.84
C SER A 124 -10.90 7.35 -1.79
N GLU A 125 -10.90 6.22 -1.12
CA GLU A 125 -11.84 5.91 -0.05
C GLU A 125 -11.67 6.85 1.14
N VAL A 126 -10.43 7.02 1.61
CA VAL A 126 -10.11 7.94 2.71
C VAL A 126 -10.45 9.38 2.35
N VAL A 127 -10.14 9.84 1.14
CA VAL A 127 -10.48 11.20 0.69
C VAL A 127 -12.00 11.40 0.66
N ARG A 128 -12.77 10.40 0.22
CA ARG A 128 -14.25 10.47 0.26
C ARG A 128 -14.78 10.54 1.69
N SER A 129 -14.20 9.73 2.62
CA SER A 129 -14.56 9.75 4.04
C SER A 129 -14.28 11.12 4.67
N LEU A 130 -13.06 11.63 4.51
CA LEU A 130 -12.65 12.94 5.02
C LEU A 130 -13.53 14.10 4.48
N ARG A 131 -13.97 13.98 3.24
CA ARG A 131 -14.88 14.95 2.63
C ARG A 131 -16.29 14.82 3.21
N LYS A 132 -16.82 13.60 3.37
CA LYS A 132 -18.13 13.34 3.99
C LYS A 132 -18.17 13.88 5.43
N GLU A 133 -17.08 13.73 6.15
CA GLU A 133 -16.86 14.27 7.50
C GLU A 133 -16.64 15.79 7.51
N LYS A 134 -16.58 16.44 6.34
CA LYS A 134 -16.33 17.88 6.18
C LYS A 134 -14.99 18.37 6.72
N ILE A 135 -14.00 17.48 6.82
CA ILE A 135 -12.63 17.80 7.26
C ILE A 135 -11.81 18.39 6.11
N ILE A 136 -12.04 17.89 4.89
CA ILE A 136 -11.42 18.42 3.69
C ILE A 136 -12.45 18.91 2.69
N GLN A 137 -12.00 19.79 1.80
CA GLN A 137 -12.75 20.21 0.62
C GLN A 137 -11.89 20.05 -0.63
N GLY A 138 -12.52 19.72 -1.76
CA GLY A 138 -11.88 19.69 -3.07
C GLY A 138 -12.30 20.91 -3.86
N VAL A 139 -11.36 21.55 -4.54
CA VAL A 139 -11.62 22.53 -5.57
C VAL A 139 -11.80 21.73 -6.87
N ASP A 140 -12.84 22.04 -7.63
CA ASP A 140 -13.19 21.38 -8.88
C ASP A 140 -13.52 19.87 -8.74
N TYR A 141 -13.96 19.45 -7.54
CA TYR A 141 -14.39 18.10 -7.29
C TYR A 141 -15.89 17.95 -7.41
N GLU A 142 -16.36 17.29 -8.44
CA GLU A 142 -17.79 17.02 -8.62
C GLU A 142 -18.19 15.62 -8.11
N THR A 143 -17.76 14.55 -8.77
CA THR A 143 -18.28 13.20 -8.45
C THR A 143 -17.25 12.07 -8.46
N SER A 144 -16.14 12.18 -9.18
CA SER A 144 -15.17 11.10 -9.33
C SER A 144 -13.72 11.58 -9.34
N PHE A 145 -12.83 10.71 -8.84
CA PHE A 145 -11.41 10.89 -8.97
C PHE A 145 -10.93 10.17 -10.23
N ASN A 146 -10.37 10.90 -11.17
CA ASN A 146 -9.71 10.36 -12.35
C ASN A 146 -8.66 11.37 -12.83
N PRO A 147 -7.76 11.00 -13.77
CA PRO A 147 -6.73 11.92 -14.26
C PRO A 147 -7.25 13.21 -14.88
N LYS A 148 -8.50 13.22 -15.38
CA LYS A 148 -9.13 14.44 -15.92
C LYS A 148 -9.71 15.32 -14.81
N ASN A 149 -10.21 14.69 -13.75
CA ASN A 149 -10.77 15.37 -12.58
C ASN A 149 -9.79 15.23 -11.40
N ASN A 150 -8.65 15.93 -11.52
CA ASN A 150 -7.60 15.93 -10.51
C ASN A 150 -7.83 17.06 -9.48
N PRO A 151 -8.72 16.87 -8.48
CA PRO A 151 -9.10 17.95 -7.60
C PRO A 151 -7.96 18.38 -6.70
N LEU A 152 -7.85 19.67 -6.45
CA LEU A 152 -7.01 20.24 -5.41
C LEU A 152 -7.70 20.06 -4.06
N LEU A 153 -7.10 19.25 -3.19
CA LEU A 153 -7.59 18.95 -1.85
C LEU A 153 -6.96 19.91 -0.83
N LYS A 154 -7.77 20.41 0.10
CA LYS A 154 -7.31 21.25 1.21
C LYS A 154 -8.12 20.99 2.47
N LEU A 155 -7.54 21.25 3.63
CA LEU A 155 -8.29 21.22 4.88
C LEU A 155 -9.36 22.31 4.87
N LYS A 156 -10.50 21.98 5.44
CA LYS A 156 -11.54 22.98 5.69
C LYS A 156 -11.16 23.81 6.92
N GLN A 157 -11.15 25.10 6.75
CA GLN A 157 -10.98 26.04 7.87
C GLN A 157 -12.24 26.11 8.72
#